data_8c2333674ad43dc8da68e682060a3139
#
_entry.id   8c2333674ad43dc8da68e682060a3139
#
_cell.length_a   1.000
_cell.length_b   1.000
_cell.length_c   1.000
_cell.angle_alpha   90.00
_cell.angle_beta   90.00
_cell.angle_gamma   90.00
#
_symmetry.space_group_name_H-M   'P 1'
#
loop_
_entity.id
_entity.type
_entity.pdbx_description
1 polymer ?
#
loop_
_entity_poly.entity_id
_entity_poly.type
_entity_poly.pdbx_seq_one_letter_code
_entity_poly.pdbx_strand_id
1 'polypeptide(L)'
;MPTTYESRRIAAPVGSVWAAIADLEAAARWNRAWRRVEYLSDQREGEGTAFRAHTEDGLAHDFPISAWVPLERIAFAPVRDESEKRYMITLESQAFHLRPDGEDRTHVNLFATAAGHGPRGWLLARFVWPSYQRQGLRSALDALQALFEPPEEDETEETEEAPAAD
;
A
#
# COMPACT_ATOMS: atom_id res chain seq x y z
N MET A 1 -19.37 7.11 -5.39
CA MET A 1 -17.94 7.33 -5.08
C MET A 1 -17.10 6.56 -6.06
N PRO A 2 -16.15 7.15 -6.77
CA PRO A 2 -15.27 6.42 -7.67
C PRO A 2 -14.32 5.54 -6.88
N THR A 3 -14.23 4.28 -7.27
CA THR A 3 -13.30 3.31 -6.73
C THR A 3 -12.30 2.95 -7.81
N THR A 4 -11.03 2.96 -7.46
CA THR A 4 -9.92 2.54 -8.30
C THR A 4 -9.28 1.33 -7.66
N TYR A 5 -8.82 0.38 -8.47
CA TYR A 5 -8.10 -0.77 -7.97
C TYR A 5 -6.95 -1.15 -8.90
N GLU A 6 -5.97 -1.78 -8.35
CA GLU A 6 -4.87 -2.46 -9.05
C GLU A 6 -4.68 -3.84 -8.44
N SER A 7 -4.13 -4.75 -9.21
CA SER A 7 -3.90 -6.13 -8.78
C SER A 7 -2.48 -6.60 -9.09
N ARG A 8 -1.99 -7.53 -8.28
CA ARG A 8 -0.68 -8.16 -8.46
C ARG A 8 -0.72 -9.60 -8.02
N ARG A 9 0.02 -10.46 -8.72
CA ARG A 9 0.35 -11.81 -8.26
C ARG A 9 1.70 -11.77 -7.60
N ILE A 10 1.77 -12.16 -6.34
CA ILE A 10 2.99 -12.19 -5.54
C ILE A 10 3.41 -13.63 -5.36
N ALA A 11 4.69 -13.94 -5.64
CA ALA A 11 5.27 -15.27 -5.50
C ALA A 11 5.59 -15.58 -4.03
N ALA A 12 4.56 -15.61 -3.20
CA ALA A 12 4.63 -15.95 -1.79
C ALA A 12 3.29 -16.51 -1.31
N PRO A 13 3.28 -17.41 -0.31
CA PRO A 13 2.08 -17.91 0.34
C PRO A 13 1.25 -16.77 0.95
N VAL A 14 -0.07 -16.94 1.00
CA VAL A 14 -0.98 -15.92 1.53
C VAL A 14 -0.66 -15.50 2.97
N GLY A 15 -0.18 -16.43 3.80
CA GLY A 15 0.23 -16.12 5.18
C GLY A 15 1.42 -15.16 5.25
N SER A 16 2.40 -15.32 4.35
CA SER A 16 3.57 -14.43 4.28
C SER A 16 3.18 -13.03 3.79
N VAL A 17 2.34 -12.96 2.74
CA VAL A 17 1.86 -11.68 2.21
C VAL A 17 0.98 -10.97 3.24
N TRP A 18 0.11 -11.73 3.93
CA TRP A 18 -0.70 -11.19 5.03
C TRP A 18 0.16 -10.60 6.14
N ALA A 19 1.17 -11.34 6.61
CA ALA A 19 2.07 -10.87 7.66
C ALA A 19 2.77 -9.55 7.29
N ALA A 20 3.19 -9.40 6.03
CA ALA A 20 3.81 -8.16 5.55
C ALA A 20 2.84 -6.97 5.52
N ILE A 21 1.55 -7.19 5.20
CA ILE A 21 0.54 -6.13 5.15
C ILE A 21 0.01 -5.80 6.55
N ALA A 22 -0.15 -6.82 7.41
CA ALA A 22 -0.68 -6.69 8.76
C ALA A 22 0.31 -6.03 9.74
N ASP A 23 1.60 -6.10 9.46
CA ASP A 23 2.63 -5.36 10.20
C ASP A 23 2.61 -3.87 9.78
N LEU A 24 1.75 -3.10 10.44
CA LEU A 24 1.53 -1.70 10.11
C LEU A 24 2.75 -0.82 10.43
N GLU A 25 3.58 -1.15 11.41
CA GLU A 25 4.83 -0.42 11.69
C GLU A 25 5.82 -0.55 10.52
N ALA A 26 5.80 -1.68 9.83
CA ALA A 26 6.61 -1.92 8.65
C ALA A 26 5.95 -1.45 7.34
N ALA A 27 4.76 -0.85 7.39
CA ALA A 27 3.98 -0.48 6.20
C ALA A 27 4.72 0.50 5.26
N ALA A 28 5.65 1.30 5.77
CA ALA A 28 6.52 2.15 4.94
C ALA A 28 7.37 1.35 3.93
N ARG A 29 7.55 0.04 4.13
CA ARG A 29 8.29 -0.82 3.19
C ARG A 29 7.54 -1.03 1.88
N TRP A 30 6.21 -1.10 1.92
CA TRP A 30 5.37 -1.29 0.73
C TRP A 30 4.59 -0.04 0.34
N ASN A 31 4.39 0.92 1.25
CA ASN A 31 3.75 2.18 0.91
C ASN A 31 4.77 3.32 0.91
N ARG A 32 5.32 3.61 -0.26
CA ARG A 32 6.37 4.63 -0.44
C ARG A 32 5.92 6.06 -0.14
N ALA A 33 4.62 6.31 -0.06
CA ALA A 33 4.09 7.61 0.36
C ALA A 33 4.21 7.82 1.88
N TRP A 34 4.44 6.75 2.64
CA TRP A 34 4.58 6.80 4.08
C TRP A 34 6.04 6.67 4.49
N ARG A 35 6.49 7.64 5.24
CA ARG A 35 7.86 7.66 5.77
C ARG A 35 8.01 6.88 7.06
N ARG A 36 6.98 6.94 7.90
CA ARG A 36 6.89 6.25 9.19
C ARG A 36 5.43 5.98 9.52
N VAL A 37 5.21 4.88 10.19
CA VAL A 37 3.90 4.51 10.74
C VAL A 37 4.07 4.19 12.23
N GLU A 38 3.10 4.60 13.04
CA GLU A 38 3.06 4.31 14.47
C GLU A 38 1.63 3.95 14.90
N TYR A 39 1.50 3.02 15.85
CA TYR A 39 0.20 2.69 16.40
C TYR A 39 -0.31 3.80 17.33
N LEU A 40 -1.60 4.10 17.22
CA LEU A 40 -2.33 5.01 18.10
C LEU A 40 -3.15 4.25 19.15
N SER A 41 -3.41 2.97 18.92
CA SER A 41 -4.13 2.07 19.84
C SER A 41 -3.15 1.10 20.52
N ASP A 42 -3.49 0.63 21.73
CA ASP A 42 -2.77 -0.47 22.37
C ASP A 42 -2.98 -1.78 21.61
N GLN A 43 -4.13 -1.92 20.99
CA GLN A 43 -4.44 -3.02 20.08
C GLN A 43 -3.64 -2.88 18.79
N ARG A 44 -3.01 -3.97 18.36
CA ARG A 44 -2.17 -4.01 17.15
C ARG A 44 -2.77 -4.79 15.99
N GLU A 45 -3.83 -5.54 16.24
CA GLU A 45 -4.51 -6.38 15.27
C GLU A 45 -6.03 -6.28 15.42
N GLY A 46 -6.75 -6.48 14.30
CA GLY A 46 -8.21 -6.50 14.29
C GLY A 46 -8.85 -5.14 14.00
N GLU A 47 -10.18 -5.16 13.91
CA GLU A 47 -10.98 -3.95 13.77
C GLU A 47 -10.83 -3.07 15.02
N GLY A 48 -10.77 -1.76 14.83
CA GLY A 48 -10.54 -0.79 15.90
C GLY A 48 -9.07 -0.51 16.19
N THR A 49 -8.12 -1.27 15.63
CA THR A 49 -6.72 -0.86 15.58
C THR A 49 -6.62 0.47 14.85
N ALA A 50 -5.86 1.41 15.39
CA ALA A 50 -5.62 2.70 14.76
C ALA A 50 -4.12 2.96 14.63
N PHE A 51 -3.72 3.55 13.51
CA PHE A 51 -2.34 3.92 13.26
C PHE A 51 -2.25 5.31 12.64
N ARG A 52 -1.11 5.95 12.80
CA ARG A 52 -0.75 7.23 12.18
C ARG A 52 0.34 7.01 11.14
N ALA A 53 0.10 7.45 9.93
CA ALA A 53 1.08 7.47 8.87
C ALA A 53 1.61 8.90 8.66
N HIS A 54 2.93 9.05 8.67
CA HIS A 54 3.63 10.29 8.36
C HIS A 54 4.09 10.24 6.91
N THR A 55 3.72 11.23 6.13
CA THR A 55 4.08 11.37 4.73
C THR A 55 5.37 12.17 4.54
N GLU A 56 5.96 12.13 3.33
CA GLU A 56 7.22 12.80 3.04
C GLU A 56 7.12 14.34 3.10
N ASP A 57 5.93 14.90 2.82
CA ASP A 57 5.63 16.34 2.93
C ASP A 57 5.43 16.82 4.37
N GLY A 58 5.61 15.93 5.35
CA GLY A 58 5.52 16.25 6.77
C GLY A 58 4.10 16.23 7.33
N LEU A 59 3.09 15.83 6.54
CA LEU A 59 1.74 15.62 7.02
C LEU A 59 1.61 14.30 7.78
N ALA A 60 0.63 14.21 8.65
CA ALA A 60 0.29 12.99 9.36
C ALA A 60 -1.20 12.74 9.27
N HIS A 61 -1.57 11.50 8.98
CA HIS A 61 -2.96 11.06 8.87
C HIS A 61 -3.22 9.87 9.76
N ASP A 62 -4.34 9.90 10.46
CA ASP A 62 -4.78 8.82 11.34
C ASP A 62 -5.72 7.88 10.57
N PHE A 63 -5.46 6.59 10.68
CA PHE A 63 -6.20 5.54 9.98
C PHE A 63 -6.70 4.49 10.98
N PRO A 64 -7.99 4.50 11.35
CA PRO A 64 -8.60 3.34 11.98
C PRO A 64 -8.78 2.21 10.98
N ILE A 65 -8.53 0.98 11.42
CA ILE A 65 -8.86 -0.24 10.69
C ILE A 65 -10.37 -0.44 10.75
N SER A 66 -11.01 -0.47 9.60
CA SER A 66 -12.46 -0.64 9.46
C SER A 66 -12.88 -2.07 9.09
N ALA A 67 -11.95 -2.90 8.65
CA ALA A 67 -12.16 -4.33 8.46
C ALA A 67 -10.84 -5.08 8.62
N TRP A 68 -10.91 -6.23 9.28
CA TRP A 68 -9.78 -7.13 9.50
C TRP A 68 -10.27 -8.57 9.44
N VAL A 69 -10.06 -9.21 8.31
CA VAL A 69 -10.34 -10.63 8.10
C VAL A 69 -9.01 -11.31 7.81
N PRO A 70 -8.43 -12.06 8.75
CA PRO A 70 -7.12 -12.67 8.60
C PRO A 70 -6.98 -13.46 7.30
N LEU A 71 -5.85 -13.26 6.60
CA LEU A 71 -5.49 -13.88 5.32
C LEU A 71 -6.37 -13.47 4.12
N GLU A 72 -7.37 -12.63 4.33
CA GLU A 72 -8.34 -12.30 3.28
C GLU A 72 -8.44 -10.78 3.04
N ARG A 73 -8.62 -9.99 4.12
CA ARG A 73 -8.93 -8.58 3.94
C ARG A 73 -8.47 -7.71 5.09
N ILE A 74 -7.83 -6.58 4.74
CA ILE A 74 -7.62 -5.47 5.65
C ILE A 74 -8.10 -4.16 4.98
N ALA A 75 -8.87 -3.35 5.70
CA ALA A 75 -9.36 -2.07 5.19
C ALA A 75 -9.18 -0.98 6.24
N PHE A 76 -8.84 0.22 5.79
CA PHE A 76 -8.66 1.39 6.62
C PHE A 76 -9.12 2.65 5.88
N ALA A 77 -9.49 3.67 6.64
CA ALA A 77 -9.95 4.95 6.13
C ALA A 77 -9.30 6.07 6.94
N PRO A 78 -8.90 7.19 6.30
CA PRO A 78 -8.38 8.32 7.06
C PRO A 78 -9.46 8.92 7.97
N VAL A 79 -9.06 9.32 9.17
CA VAL A 79 -9.89 10.15 10.02
C VAL A 79 -10.01 11.52 9.36
N ARG A 80 -11.22 11.97 9.16
CA ARG A 80 -11.49 13.26 8.52
C ARG A 80 -11.28 14.39 9.52
N ASP A 81 -10.42 15.32 9.15
CA ASP A 81 -10.37 16.64 9.79
C ASP A 81 -11.30 17.60 9.05
N GLU A 82 -11.95 18.51 9.78
CA GLU A 82 -12.77 19.58 9.18
C GLU A 82 -11.98 20.48 8.23
N SER A 83 -10.66 20.57 8.42
CA SER A 83 -9.75 21.29 7.52
C SER A 83 -9.66 20.66 6.13
N GLU A 84 -9.94 19.35 6.00
CA GLU A 84 -9.92 18.62 4.73
C GLU A 84 -11.08 18.99 3.79
N LYS A 85 -12.13 19.64 4.30
CA LYS A 85 -13.20 20.19 3.46
C LYS A 85 -12.70 21.19 2.40
N ARG A 86 -11.46 21.67 2.54
CA ARG A 86 -10.78 22.51 1.54
C ARG A 86 -10.33 21.75 0.30
N TYR A 87 -10.15 20.44 0.42
CA TYR A 87 -9.73 19.63 -0.71
C TYR A 87 -10.93 19.26 -1.58
N MET A 88 -10.76 19.40 -2.88
CA MET A 88 -11.81 19.02 -3.84
C MET A 88 -12.04 17.52 -3.91
N ILE A 89 -11.04 16.74 -3.51
CA ILE A 89 -11.08 15.28 -3.49
C ILE A 89 -10.47 14.82 -2.17
N THR A 90 -11.12 13.85 -1.51
CA THR A 90 -10.62 13.20 -0.30
C THR A 90 -10.59 11.69 -0.50
N LEU A 91 -9.57 11.02 0.04
CA LEU A 91 -9.53 9.56 0.17
C LEU A 91 -10.58 9.13 1.20
N GLU A 92 -11.42 8.16 0.83
CA GLU A 92 -12.47 7.64 1.70
C GLU A 92 -12.06 6.34 2.39
N SER A 93 -11.40 5.46 1.65
CA SER A 93 -10.91 4.19 2.16
C SER A 93 -9.88 3.57 1.25
N GLN A 94 -9.04 2.72 1.84
CA GLN A 94 -8.20 1.76 1.13
C GLN A 94 -8.46 0.36 1.67
N ALA A 95 -8.33 -0.65 0.81
CA ALA A 95 -8.51 -2.04 1.22
C ALA A 95 -7.61 -2.97 0.41
N PHE A 96 -6.95 -3.88 1.10
CA PHE A 96 -6.31 -5.05 0.52
C PHE A 96 -7.28 -6.23 0.56
N HIS A 97 -7.38 -6.94 -0.55
CA HIS A 97 -8.03 -8.23 -0.64
C HIS A 97 -7.02 -9.24 -1.15
N LEU A 98 -6.84 -10.32 -0.39
CA LEU A 98 -5.92 -11.40 -0.70
C LEU A 98 -6.71 -12.64 -1.09
N ARG A 99 -6.20 -13.38 -2.06
CA ARG A 99 -6.70 -14.70 -2.42
C ARG A 99 -5.52 -15.62 -2.70
N PRO A 100 -5.49 -16.83 -2.13
CA PRO A 100 -4.51 -17.83 -2.51
C PRO A 100 -4.60 -18.12 -4.03
N ASP A 101 -3.46 -18.24 -4.69
CA ASP A 101 -3.32 -18.68 -6.09
C ASP A 101 -2.38 -19.88 -6.12
N GLY A 102 -2.84 -21.01 -5.58
CA GLY A 102 -2.02 -22.17 -5.24
C GLY A 102 -1.37 -22.04 -3.86
N GLU A 103 -0.35 -22.86 -3.60
CA GLU A 103 0.34 -22.89 -2.30
C GLU A 103 1.36 -21.77 -2.13
N ASP A 104 2.04 -21.40 -3.23
CA ASP A 104 3.21 -20.52 -3.22
C ASP A 104 2.95 -19.13 -3.83
N ARG A 105 1.70 -18.81 -4.13
CA ARG A 105 1.34 -17.53 -4.75
C ARG A 105 0.09 -16.92 -4.12
N THR A 106 0.05 -15.61 -4.15
CA THR A 106 -1.09 -14.84 -3.67
C THR A 106 -1.51 -13.80 -4.69
N HIS A 107 -2.79 -13.76 -5.00
CA HIS A 107 -3.39 -12.66 -5.76
C HIS A 107 -3.81 -11.56 -4.80
N VAL A 108 -3.22 -10.39 -4.94
CA VAL A 108 -3.50 -9.20 -4.11
C VAL A 108 -4.22 -8.16 -4.94
N ASN A 109 -5.36 -7.70 -4.47
CA ASN A 109 -6.06 -6.53 -5.01
C ASN A 109 -5.99 -5.40 -3.99
N LEU A 110 -5.57 -4.23 -4.42
CA LEU A 110 -5.57 -3.01 -3.63
C LEU A 110 -6.57 -2.03 -4.20
N PHE A 111 -7.54 -1.65 -3.38
CA PHE A 111 -8.62 -0.72 -3.71
C PHE A 111 -8.40 0.61 -3.02
N ALA A 112 -8.81 1.68 -3.69
CA ALA A 112 -8.94 3.01 -3.09
C ALA A 112 -10.23 3.67 -3.57
N THR A 113 -10.97 4.24 -2.63
CA THR A 113 -12.21 4.96 -2.88
C THR A 113 -12.03 6.42 -2.52
N ALA A 114 -12.57 7.32 -3.32
CA ALA A 114 -12.52 8.75 -3.06
C ALA A 114 -13.89 9.41 -3.14
N ALA A 115 -14.03 10.54 -2.46
CA ALA A 115 -15.14 11.47 -2.63
C ALA A 115 -14.67 12.76 -3.26
N GLY A 116 -15.48 13.28 -4.18
CA GLY A 116 -15.32 14.63 -4.73
C GLY A 116 -16.32 15.57 -4.08
N HIS A 117 -15.86 16.77 -3.69
CA HIS A 117 -16.66 17.78 -3.03
C HIS A 117 -17.06 18.88 -4.01
N GLY A 118 -18.38 19.12 -4.11
CA GLY A 118 -18.97 20.05 -5.07
C GLY A 118 -18.88 19.56 -6.54
N PRO A 119 -19.44 20.34 -7.51
CA PRO A 119 -19.51 19.93 -8.91
C PRO A 119 -18.12 19.70 -9.55
N ARG A 120 -17.15 20.57 -9.24
CA ARG A 120 -15.78 20.46 -9.74
C ARG A 120 -15.04 19.26 -9.12
N GLY A 121 -15.18 19.06 -7.80
CA GLY A 121 -14.59 17.93 -7.11
C GLY A 121 -15.17 16.60 -7.59
N TRP A 122 -16.46 16.54 -7.85
CA TRP A 122 -17.10 15.37 -8.45
C TRP A 122 -16.50 15.03 -9.82
N LEU A 123 -16.32 16.04 -10.68
CA LEU A 123 -15.75 15.85 -12.01
C LEU A 123 -14.29 15.35 -11.94
N LEU A 124 -13.48 15.98 -11.08
CA LEU A 124 -12.09 15.59 -10.86
C LEU A 124 -11.98 14.19 -10.28
N ALA A 125 -12.79 13.85 -9.29
CA ALA A 125 -12.81 12.52 -8.70
C ALA A 125 -13.22 11.44 -9.72
N ARG A 126 -14.07 11.78 -10.67
CA ARG A 126 -14.57 10.84 -11.70
C ARG A 126 -13.58 10.60 -12.83
N PHE A 127 -12.85 11.65 -13.28
CA PHE A 127 -12.08 11.61 -14.52
C PHE A 127 -10.56 11.74 -14.33
N VAL A 128 -10.11 12.46 -13.32
CA VAL A 128 -8.67 12.75 -13.11
C VAL A 128 -8.08 11.87 -12.01
N TRP A 129 -8.74 11.80 -10.87
CA TRP A 129 -8.25 11.08 -9.69
C TRP A 129 -7.92 9.60 -9.95
N PRO A 130 -8.71 8.82 -10.74
CA PRO A 130 -8.40 7.41 -10.98
C PRO A 130 -7.03 7.18 -11.62
N SER A 131 -6.61 8.06 -12.52
CA SER A 131 -5.30 7.94 -13.19
C SER A 131 -4.15 8.19 -12.22
N TYR A 132 -4.26 9.23 -11.42
CA TYR A 132 -3.29 9.57 -10.38
C TYR A 132 -3.21 8.46 -9.31
N GLN A 133 -4.36 8.01 -8.82
CA GLN A 133 -4.42 6.99 -7.78
C GLN A 133 -3.88 5.64 -8.22
N ARG A 134 -4.12 5.23 -9.47
CA ARG A 134 -3.56 3.99 -10.02
C ARG A 134 -2.04 3.93 -9.92
N GLN A 135 -1.36 5.04 -10.15
CA GLN A 135 0.10 5.10 -10.04
C GLN A 135 0.54 4.82 -8.59
N GLY A 136 -0.14 5.41 -7.60
CA GLY A 136 0.14 5.15 -6.18
C GLY A 136 -0.13 3.70 -5.79
N LEU A 137 -1.27 3.13 -6.23
CA LEU A 137 -1.62 1.73 -5.97
C LEU A 137 -0.61 0.76 -6.60
N ARG A 138 -0.17 1.02 -7.84
CA ARG A 138 0.87 0.23 -8.51
C ARG A 138 2.17 0.29 -7.76
N SER A 139 2.63 1.49 -7.39
CA SER A 139 3.86 1.67 -6.63
C SER A 139 3.85 0.91 -5.30
N ALA A 140 2.70 0.91 -4.60
CA ALA A 140 2.54 0.15 -3.37
C ALA A 140 2.60 -1.37 -3.61
N LEU A 141 1.93 -1.87 -4.64
CA LEU A 141 1.94 -3.29 -4.99
C LEU A 141 3.31 -3.75 -5.51
N ASP A 142 4.01 -2.92 -6.28
CA ASP A 142 5.36 -3.21 -6.77
C ASP A 142 6.35 -3.27 -5.59
N ALA A 143 6.24 -2.34 -4.64
CA ALA A 143 7.06 -2.36 -3.44
C ALA A 143 6.73 -3.57 -2.53
N LEU A 144 5.45 -3.95 -2.42
CA LEU A 144 5.05 -5.15 -1.71
C LEU A 144 5.60 -6.43 -2.37
N GLN A 145 5.54 -6.52 -3.70
CA GLN A 145 6.09 -7.64 -4.47
C GLN A 145 7.60 -7.76 -4.26
N ALA A 146 8.33 -6.65 -4.29
CA ALA A 146 9.78 -6.61 -4.11
C ALA A 146 10.24 -7.16 -2.74
N LEU A 147 9.37 -7.17 -1.72
CA LEU A 147 9.70 -7.79 -0.43
C LEU A 147 9.85 -9.32 -0.51
N PHE A 148 9.33 -9.95 -1.56
CA PHE A 148 9.32 -11.40 -1.75
C PHE A 148 10.17 -11.85 -2.95
N GLU A 149 10.76 -10.91 -3.66
CA GLU A 149 11.72 -11.20 -4.72
C GLU A 149 13.11 -11.47 -4.09
N PRO A 150 13.86 -12.48 -4.56
CA PRO A 150 15.23 -12.66 -4.12
C PRO A 150 16.03 -11.41 -4.47
N PRO A 151 17.04 -11.01 -3.65
CA PRO A 151 17.93 -9.94 -4.01
C PRO A 151 18.55 -10.28 -5.37
N GLU A 152 18.59 -9.31 -6.28
CA GLU A 152 19.34 -9.44 -7.52
C GLU A 152 20.78 -9.72 -7.14
N GLU A 153 21.27 -10.95 -7.48
CA GLU A 153 22.69 -11.24 -7.36
C GLU A 153 23.38 -10.31 -8.35
N ASP A 154 24.09 -9.31 -7.83
CA ASP A 154 25.06 -8.56 -8.62
C ASP A 154 26.05 -9.60 -9.20
N GLU A 155 25.84 -9.97 -10.46
CA GLU A 155 26.89 -10.63 -11.25
C GLU A 155 28.03 -9.61 -11.39
N THR A 156 28.84 -9.54 -10.33
CA THR A 156 30.16 -8.95 -10.43
C THR A 156 30.93 -9.86 -11.39
N GLU A 157 30.96 -9.49 -12.67
CA GLU A 157 31.92 -10.06 -13.64
C GLU A 157 33.30 -9.94 -13.01
N GLU A 158 33.75 -11.03 -12.42
CA GLU A 158 35.16 -11.26 -12.15
C GLU A 158 35.86 -11.24 -13.51
N THR A 159 36.27 -10.06 -13.92
CA THR A 159 37.22 -9.89 -15.02
C THR A 159 38.54 -10.53 -14.55
N GLU A 160 38.65 -11.81 -14.87
CA GLU A 160 39.90 -12.56 -14.73
C GLU A 160 40.96 -11.90 -15.62
N GLU A 161 41.76 -11.04 -15.01
CA GLU A 161 42.94 -10.41 -15.61
C GLU A 161 43.97 -11.51 -15.87
N ALA A 162 44.06 -11.95 -17.12
CA ALA A 162 45.07 -12.90 -17.57
C ALA A 162 46.48 -12.32 -17.32
N PRO A 163 47.39 -13.08 -16.69
CA PRO A 163 48.77 -12.63 -16.49
C PRO A 163 49.49 -12.54 -17.84
N ALA A 164 50.06 -11.39 -18.12
CA ALA A 164 50.97 -11.19 -19.24
C ALA A 164 52.19 -12.10 -19.07
N ALA A 165 52.38 -12.97 -20.04
CA ALA A 165 53.61 -13.78 -20.15
C ALA A 165 54.71 -12.91 -20.77
N ASP A 166 55.84 -12.95 -20.11
CA ASP A 166 57.13 -12.37 -20.49
C ASP A 166 57.77 -13.13 -21.67
#